data_d1525711198d604159ea17aab282ed03
#
_entry.id   d1525711198d604159ea17aab282ed03
#
_cell.length_a   1.000
_cell.length_b   1.000
_cell.length_c   1.000
_cell.angle_alpha   90.00
_cell.angle_beta   90.00
_cell.angle_gamma   90.00
#
_symmetry.space_group_name_H-M   'P 1'
#
loop_
_entity.id
_entity.type
_entity.pdbx_description
1 polymer ?
#
loop_
_entity_poly.entity_id
_entity_poly.type
_entity_poly.pdbx_seq_one_letter_code
_entity_poly.pdbx_strand_id
1 'polypeptide(L)'
;MPNIKKMHETDKDQQHEEFISGRHQEIPVDPAKEFHRTTLAAGAVIWRGSPQDPEIALIHRPHYDDWSLPKGKVDPGESLPTTAAREILEETGFSVRLGKLIGKVTYPVQGRTKVVYYWVAKYLGGTYSANSETDELRWLPIDEAQNLLSYDVDTAVVAKAAKRLRIAPATRVLYVRHAHAHESGSWEGDDNLRPLDKKGRRQAEMLIPMLSAYQPTAIYSALPQRCQQT
;
A
#
# COMPACT_ATOMS: atom_id res chain seq x y z
N MET A 1 -16.32 -24.75 -14.84
CA MET A 1 -15.46 -23.80 -14.14
C MET A 1 -15.44 -24.19 -12.68
N PRO A 2 -14.28 -24.41 -12.04
CA PRO A 2 -14.26 -24.80 -10.62
C PRO A 2 -14.64 -23.59 -9.77
N ASN A 3 -15.61 -23.79 -8.94
CA ASN A 3 -16.17 -22.83 -8.00
C ASN A 3 -15.12 -22.51 -6.92
N ILE A 4 -14.49 -21.34 -7.00
CA ILE A 4 -13.37 -20.91 -6.14
C ILE A 4 -13.78 -20.83 -4.65
N LYS A 5 -15.08 -20.84 -4.35
CA LYS A 5 -15.62 -20.98 -2.96
C LYS A 5 -15.28 -22.30 -2.26
N LYS A 6 -14.73 -23.29 -2.97
CA LYS A 6 -14.17 -24.51 -2.40
C LYS A 6 -12.66 -24.54 -2.58
N MET A 7 -11.95 -23.58 -1.99
CA MET A 7 -10.57 -23.84 -1.63
C MET A 7 -10.54 -25.02 -0.67
N HIS A 8 -9.85 -26.10 -1.07
CA HIS A 8 -9.67 -27.27 -0.19
C HIS A 8 -9.09 -26.81 1.15
N GLU A 9 -9.49 -27.47 2.23
CA GLU A 9 -8.98 -27.23 3.60
C GLU A 9 -7.43 -27.14 3.66
N THR A 10 -6.73 -27.84 2.76
CA THR A 10 -5.27 -27.81 2.59
C THR A 10 -4.71 -26.48 2.09
N ASP A 11 -5.51 -25.63 1.41
CA ASP A 11 -5.04 -24.33 0.94
C ASP A 11 -5.22 -23.22 2.00
N LYS A 12 -6.13 -23.41 2.96
CA LYS A 12 -6.32 -22.49 4.09
C LYS A 12 -5.10 -22.47 5.03
N ASP A 13 -4.45 -23.62 5.22
CA ASP A 13 -3.26 -23.75 6.07
C ASP A 13 -2.01 -23.07 5.48
N GLN A 14 -2.02 -22.68 4.18
CA GLN A 14 -0.92 -22.00 3.50
C GLN A 14 -1.08 -20.47 3.43
N GLN A 15 -2.22 -19.93 3.87
CA GLN A 15 -2.41 -18.48 3.95
C GLN A 15 -1.75 -17.94 5.20
N HIS A 16 -0.95 -16.90 5.04
CA HIS A 16 -0.22 -16.30 6.15
C HIS A 16 -0.45 -14.79 6.20
N GLU A 17 -0.75 -14.31 7.39
CA GLU A 17 -1.02 -12.90 7.68
C GLU A 17 0.05 -12.36 8.62
N GLU A 18 0.66 -11.25 8.26
CA GLU A 18 1.62 -10.55 9.09
C GLU A 18 1.20 -9.09 9.25
N PHE A 19 0.58 -8.79 10.39
CA PHE A 19 0.07 -7.46 10.67
C PHE A 19 1.04 -6.65 11.53
N ILE A 20 1.23 -5.40 11.12
CA ILE A 20 2.09 -4.46 11.83
C ILE A 20 1.37 -3.93 13.07
N SER A 21 1.98 -4.13 14.22
CA SER A 21 1.58 -3.55 15.50
C SER A 21 2.43 -2.29 15.80
N GLY A 22 1.97 -1.47 16.76
CA GLY A 22 2.72 -0.29 17.17
C GLY A 22 2.57 0.94 16.27
N ARG A 23 3.28 2.01 16.64
CA ARG A 23 3.20 3.33 15.96
C ARG A 23 4.25 3.50 14.87
N HIS A 24 5.41 2.89 15.05
CA HIS A 24 6.49 2.90 14.06
C HIS A 24 6.32 1.75 13.08
N GLN A 25 6.67 1.99 11.83
CA GLN A 25 6.71 0.97 10.78
C GLN A 25 7.77 1.33 9.76
N GLU A 26 8.36 0.33 9.16
CA GLU A 26 9.26 0.46 8.04
C GLU A 26 8.58 -0.10 6.78
N ILE A 27 8.66 0.65 5.69
CA ILE A 27 8.13 0.21 4.40
C ILE A 27 9.29 -0.46 3.66
N PRO A 28 9.16 -1.74 3.27
CA PRO A 28 10.22 -2.44 2.57
C PRO A 28 10.58 -1.75 1.26
N VAL A 29 11.88 -1.51 1.04
CA VAL A 29 12.41 -0.93 -0.20
C VAL A 29 12.59 -2.00 -1.28
N ASP A 30 12.91 -3.23 -0.86
CA ASP A 30 13.14 -4.37 -1.75
C ASP A 30 12.48 -5.63 -1.17
N PRO A 31 11.13 -5.67 -1.18
CA PRO A 31 10.39 -6.77 -0.57
C PRO A 31 10.55 -8.10 -1.34
N ALA A 32 11.02 -8.06 -2.59
CA ALA A 32 11.24 -9.27 -3.39
C ALA A 32 12.35 -10.17 -2.83
N LYS A 33 13.28 -9.63 -2.04
CA LYS A 33 14.36 -10.40 -1.42
C LYS A 33 13.88 -11.39 -0.35
N GLU A 34 12.73 -11.15 0.23
CA GLU A 34 12.18 -12.00 1.29
C GLU A 34 11.55 -13.30 0.75
N PHE A 35 11.25 -13.36 -0.56
CA PHE A 35 10.44 -14.45 -1.12
C PHE A 35 11.00 -14.98 -2.43
N HIS A 36 10.97 -16.31 -2.60
CA HIS A 36 11.30 -16.97 -3.87
C HIS A 36 10.06 -17.11 -4.77
N ARG A 37 10.21 -16.86 -6.07
CA ARG A 37 9.13 -16.97 -7.08
C ARG A 37 7.87 -16.20 -6.70
N THR A 38 8.02 -14.95 -6.29
CA THR A 38 6.96 -14.14 -5.73
C THR A 38 6.28 -13.28 -6.78
N THR A 39 4.98 -13.07 -6.62
CA THR A 39 4.25 -11.97 -7.23
C THR A 39 3.93 -10.96 -6.14
N LEU A 40 4.57 -9.80 -6.18
CA LEU A 40 4.29 -8.71 -5.28
C LEU A 40 3.06 -7.94 -5.76
N ALA A 41 2.25 -7.50 -4.79
CA ALA A 41 1.08 -6.67 -5.01
C ALA A 41 0.92 -5.67 -3.87
N ALA A 42 0.19 -4.61 -4.13
CA ALA A 42 -0.15 -3.60 -3.14
C ALA A 42 -1.59 -3.12 -3.31
N GLY A 43 -2.25 -2.78 -2.21
CA GLY A 43 -3.61 -2.29 -2.21
C GLY A 43 -3.97 -1.61 -0.91
N ALA A 44 -5.24 -1.30 -0.72
CA ALA A 44 -5.67 -0.66 0.52
C ALA A 44 -7.12 -0.97 0.89
N VAL A 45 -7.40 -0.82 2.18
CA VAL A 45 -8.74 -0.63 2.71
C VAL A 45 -9.08 0.85 2.54
N ILE A 46 -9.86 1.16 1.51
CA ILE A 46 -10.30 2.54 1.24
C ILE A 46 -11.50 2.84 2.14
N TRP A 47 -11.45 3.97 2.81
CA TRP A 47 -12.51 4.40 3.71
C TRP A 47 -12.93 5.85 3.50
N ARG A 48 -14.19 6.13 3.82
CA ARG A 48 -14.77 7.47 3.87
C ARG A 48 -15.63 7.65 5.13
N GLY A 49 -16.14 8.83 5.36
CA GLY A 49 -16.94 9.15 6.56
C GLY A 49 -16.07 9.46 7.78
N SER A 50 -16.59 9.13 8.95
CA SER A 50 -15.92 9.30 10.23
C SER A 50 -15.00 8.10 10.55
N PRO A 51 -13.84 8.31 11.18
CA PRO A 51 -13.02 7.20 11.67
C PRO A 51 -13.70 6.27 12.68
N GLN A 52 -14.74 6.78 13.35
CA GLN A 52 -15.54 6.00 14.32
C GLN A 52 -16.62 5.18 13.65
N ASP A 53 -17.11 5.66 12.51
CA ASP A 53 -18.15 5.01 11.70
C ASP A 53 -17.79 5.13 10.21
N PRO A 54 -16.77 4.38 9.76
CA PRO A 54 -16.30 4.44 8.39
C PRO A 54 -17.08 3.50 7.49
N GLU A 55 -17.30 3.94 6.25
CA GLU A 55 -17.68 3.05 5.15
C GLU A 55 -16.41 2.60 4.40
N ILE A 56 -16.37 1.34 4.02
CA ILE A 56 -15.27 0.70 3.29
C ILE A 56 -15.70 0.42 1.85
N ALA A 57 -14.83 0.77 0.88
CA ALA A 57 -15.05 0.42 -0.51
C ALA A 57 -14.62 -1.01 -0.79
N LEU A 58 -15.54 -1.80 -1.33
CA LEU A 58 -15.27 -3.12 -1.90
C LEU A 58 -15.55 -3.11 -3.39
N ILE A 59 -14.79 -3.90 -4.14
CA ILE A 59 -14.95 -4.09 -5.58
C ILE A 59 -15.41 -5.51 -5.88
N HIS A 60 -16.32 -5.66 -6.85
CA HIS A 60 -16.65 -6.94 -7.44
C HIS A 60 -15.81 -7.15 -8.70
N ARG A 61 -15.19 -8.35 -8.82
CA ARG A 61 -14.36 -8.73 -9.95
C ARG A 61 -15.07 -9.79 -10.80
N PRO A 62 -15.60 -9.43 -11.98
CA PRO A 62 -16.46 -10.35 -12.75
C PRO A 62 -15.72 -11.61 -13.21
N HIS A 63 -14.41 -11.52 -13.47
CA HIS A 63 -13.62 -12.68 -13.89
C HIS A 63 -13.53 -13.77 -12.83
N TYR A 64 -13.58 -13.40 -11.55
CA TYR A 64 -13.49 -14.31 -10.40
C TYR A 64 -14.85 -14.52 -9.72
N ASP A 65 -15.85 -13.70 -10.03
CA ASP A 65 -17.16 -13.64 -9.36
C ASP A 65 -16.98 -13.49 -7.84
N ASP A 66 -16.15 -12.52 -7.42
CA ASP A 66 -15.78 -12.31 -6.02
C ASP A 66 -15.79 -10.84 -5.61
N TRP A 67 -15.98 -10.61 -4.30
CA TRP A 67 -15.83 -9.33 -3.64
C TRP A 67 -14.48 -9.26 -2.94
N SER A 68 -13.72 -8.21 -3.21
CA SER A 68 -12.34 -8.07 -2.77
C SER A 68 -12.00 -6.62 -2.44
N LEU A 69 -10.84 -6.43 -1.78
CA LEU A 69 -10.20 -5.13 -1.61
C LEU A 69 -9.45 -4.75 -2.88
N PRO A 70 -9.45 -3.46 -3.29
CA PRO A 70 -8.66 -2.96 -4.43
C PRO A 70 -7.18 -3.21 -4.23
N LYS A 71 -6.53 -3.85 -5.23
CA LYS A 71 -5.12 -4.22 -5.20
C LYS A 71 -4.63 -4.74 -6.54
N GLY A 72 -3.41 -4.48 -6.88
CA GLY A 72 -2.82 -5.08 -8.05
C GLY A 72 -1.30 -5.28 -7.96
N LYS A 73 -0.71 -5.72 -9.06
CA LYS A 73 0.69 -6.11 -9.13
C LYS A 73 1.62 -4.91 -9.13
N VAL A 74 2.79 -5.09 -8.52
CA VAL A 74 3.87 -4.11 -8.59
C VAL A 74 4.51 -4.14 -9.97
N ASP A 75 4.53 -3.00 -10.65
CA ASP A 75 5.21 -2.84 -11.92
C ASP A 75 6.73 -2.68 -11.75
N PRO A 76 7.54 -3.03 -12.77
CA PRO A 76 8.97 -2.87 -12.70
C PRO A 76 9.39 -1.43 -12.36
N GLY A 77 10.13 -1.27 -11.27
CA GLY A 77 10.59 0.04 -10.80
C GLY A 77 9.62 0.80 -9.92
N GLU A 78 8.40 0.30 -9.70
CA GLU A 78 7.45 0.89 -8.77
C GLU A 78 7.76 0.57 -7.30
N SER A 79 7.40 1.50 -6.43
CA SER A 79 7.35 1.25 -4.99
C SER A 79 5.97 0.73 -4.57
N LEU A 80 5.92 -0.03 -3.48
CA LEU A 80 4.65 -0.54 -2.95
C LEU A 80 3.58 0.56 -2.71
N PRO A 81 3.89 1.74 -2.12
CA PRO A 81 2.92 2.82 -1.97
C PRO A 81 2.44 3.39 -3.31
N THR A 82 3.34 3.51 -4.29
CA THR A 82 2.99 3.98 -5.65
C THR A 82 2.02 3.01 -6.30
N THR A 83 2.34 1.71 -6.26
CA THR A 83 1.46 0.64 -6.76
C THR A 83 0.09 0.69 -6.11
N ALA A 84 0.01 0.79 -4.78
CA ALA A 84 -1.28 0.85 -4.09
C ALA A 84 -2.13 2.03 -4.56
N ALA A 85 -1.55 3.22 -4.72
CA ALA A 85 -2.27 4.40 -5.19
C ALA A 85 -2.70 4.28 -6.66
N ARG A 86 -1.85 3.73 -7.54
CA ARG A 86 -2.16 3.50 -8.96
C ARG A 86 -3.28 2.48 -9.14
N GLU A 87 -3.16 1.31 -8.51
CA GLU A 87 -4.16 0.24 -8.63
C GLU A 87 -5.53 0.67 -8.10
N ILE A 88 -5.56 1.43 -7.00
CA ILE A 88 -6.81 2.01 -6.50
C ILE A 88 -7.42 2.94 -7.55
N LEU A 89 -6.61 3.80 -8.18
CA LEU A 89 -7.12 4.70 -9.21
C LEU A 89 -7.63 3.92 -10.44
N GLU A 90 -6.92 2.89 -10.87
CA GLU A 90 -7.28 2.07 -12.05
C GLU A 90 -8.54 1.23 -11.79
N GLU A 91 -8.62 0.54 -10.64
CA GLU A 91 -9.75 -0.32 -10.31
C GLU A 91 -11.00 0.44 -9.86
N THR A 92 -10.86 1.65 -9.29
CA THR A 92 -11.98 2.37 -8.67
C THR A 92 -12.23 3.77 -9.19
N GLY A 93 -11.29 4.39 -9.89
CA GLY A 93 -11.35 5.81 -10.25
C GLY A 93 -11.13 6.77 -9.07
N PHE A 94 -10.70 6.26 -7.90
CA PHE A 94 -10.61 7.08 -6.69
C PHE A 94 -9.19 7.63 -6.47
N SER A 95 -9.14 8.91 -6.11
CA SER A 95 -7.97 9.53 -5.49
C SER A 95 -8.00 9.26 -3.99
N VAL A 96 -6.88 8.81 -3.44
CA VAL A 96 -6.77 8.45 -2.03
C VAL A 96 -5.52 9.04 -1.39
N ARG A 97 -5.55 9.16 -0.06
CA ARG A 97 -4.36 9.40 0.75
C ARG A 97 -4.03 8.15 1.54
N LEU A 98 -2.88 7.57 1.26
CA LEU A 98 -2.40 6.43 2.02
C LEU A 98 -2.16 6.82 3.49
N GLY A 99 -2.60 5.93 4.34
CA GLY A 99 -2.40 6.01 5.77
C GLY A 99 -1.30 5.09 6.26
N LYS A 100 -1.59 4.36 7.34
CA LYS A 100 -0.67 3.36 7.87
C LYS A 100 -0.70 2.10 7.01
N LEU A 101 0.48 1.50 6.79
CA LEU A 101 0.60 0.13 6.34
C LEU A 101 0.03 -0.80 7.41
N ILE A 102 -0.94 -1.63 7.06
CA ILE A 102 -1.61 -2.58 7.96
C ILE A 102 -0.73 -3.81 8.15
N GLY A 103 -0.18 -4.31 7.06
CA GLY A 103 0.62 -5.52 7.01
C GLY A 103 0.68 -6.11 5.61
N LYS A 104 1.06 -7.37 5.56
CA LYS A 104 1.04 -8.17 4.34
C LYS A 104 0.26 -9.46 4.55
N VAL A 105 -0.32 -9.97 3.48
CA VAL A 105 -0.90 -11.30 3.41
C VAL A 105 -0.20 -12.10 2.31
N THR A 106 -0.01 -13.39 2.53
CA THR A 106 0.61 -14.29 1.59
C THR A 106 -0.29 -15.48 1.31
N TYR A 107 -0.36 -15.85 0.04
CA TYR A 107 -1.12 -17.03 -0.36
C TYR A 107 -0.60 -17.60 -1.69
N PRO A 108 -0.76 -18.92 -1.92
CA PRO A 108 -0.33 -19.54 -3.16
C PRO A 108 -1.26 -19.18 -4.33
N VAL A 109 -0.67 -18.88 -5.49
CA VAL A 109 -1.39 -18.66 -6.74
C VAL A 109 -0.59 -19.28 -7.88
N GLN A 110 -1.13 -20.28 -8.58
CA GLN A 110 -0.54 -20.88 -9.78
C GLN A 110 0.95 -21.27 -9.62
N GLY A 111 1.29 -21.91 -8.49
CA GLY A 111 2.65 -22.34 -8.19
C GLY A 111 3.64 -21.24 -7.82
N ARG A 112 3.13 -20.03 -7.52
CA ARG A 112 3.88 -18.89 -7.01
C ARG A 112 3.27 -18.42 -5.69
N THR A 113 4.05 -17.70 -4.90
CA THR A 113 3.55 -17.01 -3.70
C THR A 113 3.13 -15.60 -4.08
N LYS A 114 1.85 -15.26 -3.90
CA LYS A 114 1.40 -13.87 -3.99
C LYS A 114 1.54 -13.22 -2.61
N VAL A 115 2.18 -12.06 -2.57
CA VAL A 115 2.36 -11.25 -1.36
C VAL A 115 1.71 -9.90 -1.60
N VAL A 116 0.69 -9.57 -0.82
CA VAL A 116 -0.06 -8.32 -0.95
C VAL A 116 0.16 -7.47 0.29
N TYR A 117 0.65 -6.25 0.09
CA TYR A 117 0.79 -5.24 1.13
C TYR A 117 -0.44 -4.35 1.15
N TYR A 118 -1.06 -4.17 2.32
CA TYR A 118 -2.27 -3.37 2.48
C TYR A 118 -2.07 -2.16 3.38
N TRP A 119 -2.58 -1.03 2.90
CA TRP A 119 -2.69 0.23 3.65
C TRP A 119 -4.11 0.51 4.10
N VAL A 120 -4.27 1.39 5.08
CA VAL A 120 -5.51 2.16 5.25
C VAL A 120 -5.41 3.36 4.31
N ALA A 121 -6.41 3.63 3.50
CA ALA A 121 -6.42 4.75 2.57
C ALA A 121 -7.67 5.60 2.71
N LYS A 122 -7.50 6.91 2.94
CA LYS A 122 -8.63 7.82 3.00
C LYS A 122 -9.05 8.21 1.59
N TYR A 123 -10.34 8.03 1.26
CA TYR A 123 -10.94 8.55 0.05
C TYR A 123 -10.90 10.09 0.03
N LEU A 124 -10.49 10.67 -1.07
CA LEU A 124 -10.38 12.11 -1.29
C LEU A 124 -11.34 12.62 -2.37
N GLY A 125 -11.69 11.77 -3.31
CA GLY A 125 -12.55 12.12 -4.44
C GLY A 125 -12.39 11.14 -5.60
N GLY A 126 -13.08 11.41 -6.69
CA GLY A 126 -13.15 10.54 -7.86
C GLY A 126 -14.51 9.86 -7.97
N THR A 127 -14.76 9.24 -9.10
CA THR A 127 -16.02 8.56 -9.40
C THR A 127 -15.72 7.19 -9.96
N TYR A 128 -16.37 6.19 -9.42
CA TYR A 128 -16.27 4.83 -9.93
C TYR A 128 -16.95 4.72 -11.30
N SER A 129 -16.32 4.00 -12.20
CA SER A 129 -16.88 3.56 -13.47
C SER A 129 -16.48 2.11 -13.70
N ALA A 130 -17.44 1.26 -13.98
CA ALA A 130 -17.19 -0.14 -14.28
C ALA A 130 -16.21 -0.29 -15.44
N ASN A 131 -15.31 -1.28 -15.33
CA ASN A 131 -14.31 -1.59 -16.35
C ASN A 131 -14.16 -3.11 -16.48
N SER A 132 -13.16 -3.57 -17.25
CA SER A 132 -12.94 -5.01 -17.46
C SER A 132 -12.48 -5.77 -16.21
N GLU A 133 -11.94 -5.10 -15.21
CA GLU A 133 -11.43 -5.69 -13.98
C GLU A 133 -12.45 -5.66 -12.86
N THR A 134 -13.27 -4.60 -12.82
CA THR A 134 -14.29 -4.38 -11.78
C THR A 134 -15.60 -3.89 -12.40
N ASP A 135 -16.70 -4.58 -12.11
CA ASP A 135 -18.03 -4.25 -12.66
C ASP A 135 -18.98 -3.64 -11.61
N GLU A 136 -18.68 -3.79 -10.32
CA GLU A 136 -19.45 -3.18 -9.24
C GLU A 136 -18.53 -2.69 -8.11
N LEU A 137 -18.92 -1.58 -7.46
CA LEU A 137 -18.28 -1.05 -6.27
C LEU A 137 -19.35 -0.72 -5.23
N ARG A 138 -19.12 -1.13 -3.99
CA ARG A 138 -20.00 -0.79 -2.86
C ARG A 138 -19.24 -0.11 -1.75
N TRP A 139 -19.88 0.90 -1.17
CA TRP A 139 -19.48 1.48 0.10
C TRP A 139 -20.32 0.88 1.21
N LEU A 140 -19.71 0.24 2.19
CA LEU A 140 -20.38 -0.53 3.23
C LEU A 140 -19.81 -0.21 4.60
N PRO A 141 -20.65 -0.20 5.65
CA PRO A 141 -20.16 -0.28 7.03
C PRO A 141 -19.23 -1.49 7.22
N ILE A 142 -18.33 -1.41 8.21
CA ILE A 142 -17.29 -2.44 8.43
C ILE A 142 -17.87 -3.85 8.49
N ASP A 143 -18.92 -4.05 9.28
CA ASP A 143 -19.51 -5.38 9.51
C ASP A 143 -20.12 -5.94 8.22
N GLU A 144 -20.81 -5.10 7.44
CA GLU A 144 -21.36 -5.48 6.14
C GLU A 144 -20.27 -5.79 5.13
N ALA A 145 -19.19 -4.96 5.10
CA ALA A 145 -18.04 -5.20 4.25
C ALA A 145 -17.37 -6.54 4.55
N GLN A 146 -17.19 -6.88 5.83
CA GLN A 146 -16.61 -8.16 6.24
C GLN A 146 -17.50 -9.36 5.84
N ASN A 147 -18.82 -9.21 5.91
CA ASN A 147 -19.75 -10.25 5.51
C ASN A 147 -19.83 -10.46 3.99
N LEU A 148 -19.57 -9.39 3.21
CA LEU A 148 -19.62 -9.46 1.74
C LEU A 148 -18.32 -10.00 1.14
N LEU A 149 -17.17 -9.77 1.80
CA LEU A 149 -15.86 -10.22 1.31
C LEU A 149 -15.83 -11.74 1.07
N SER A 150 -15.26 -12.12 -0.06
CA SER A 150 -15.20 -13.53 -0.48
C SER A 150 -14.07 -14.32 0.19
N TYR A 151 -13.08 -13.64 0.81
CA TYR A 151 -11.90 -14.28 1.39
C TYR A 151 -11.67 -13.87 2.84
N ASP A 152 -11.39 -14.89 3.68
CA ASP A 152 -11.11 -14.69 5.11
C ASP A 152 -9.91 -13.76 5.35
N VAL A 153 -8.89 -13.81 4.48
CA VAL A 153 -7.71 -12.91 4.55
C VAL A 153 -8.08 -11.44 4.35
N ASP A 154 -8.98 -11.13 3.41
CA ASP A 154 -9.45 -9.75 3.20
C ASP A 154 -10.30 -9.28 4.39
N THR A 155 -11.12 -10.19 4.96
CA THR A 155 -11.88 -9.92 6.19
C THR A 155 -10.97 -9.59 7.36
N ALA A 156 -9.87 -10.32 7.56
CA ALA A 156 -8.88 -10.04 8.59
C ALA A 156 -8.17 -8.70 8.37
N VAL A 157 -7.85 -8.35 7.11
CA VAL A 157 -7.29 -7.04 6.75
C VAL A 157 -8.25 -5.90 7.11
N VAL A 158 -9.54 -6.03 6.79
CA VAL A 158 -10.58 -5.03 7.17
C VAL A 158 -10.71 -4.93 8.68
N ALA A 159 -10.72 -6.04 9.41
CA ALA A 159 -10.75 -6.03 10.88
C ALA A 159 -9.56 -5.28 11.49
N LYS A 160 -8.36 -5.47 10.92
CA LYS A 160 -7.15 -4.75 11.36
C LYS A 160 -7.23 -3.27 11.01
N ALA A 161 -7.75 -2.91 9.82
CA ALA A 161 -7.98 -1.54 9.41
C ALA A 161 -8.96 -0.82 10.35
N ALA A 162 -10.08 -1.47 10.68
CA ALA A 162 -11.07 -0.94 11.61
C ALA A 162 -10.48 -0.59 12.99
N LYS A 163 -9.69 -1.50 13.56
CA LYS A 163 -8.95 -1.23 14.81
C LYS A 163 -8.01 -0.04 14.67
N ARG A 164 -7.38 0.12 13.49
CA ARG A 164 -6.45 1.21 13.23
C ARG A 164 -7.14 2.55 13.06
N LEU A 165 -8.31 2.59 12.40
CA LEU A 165 -9.09 3.81 12.20
C LEU A 165 -9.56 4.42 13.52
N ARG A 166 -9.91 3.60 14.51
CA ARG A 166 -10.30 4.06 15.85
C ARG A 166 -9.17 4.76 16.61
N ILE A 167 -7.91 4.54 16.22
CA ILE A 167 -6.73 5.19 16.81
C ILE A 167 -6.33 6.32 15.86
N ALA A 168 -7.04 7.44 15.87
CA ALA A 168 -6.69 8.59 15.05
C ALA A 168 -5.37 9.22 15.55
N PRO A 169 -4.29 9.23 14.76
CA PRO A 169 -3.10 9.99 15.11
C PRO A 169 -3.40 11.49 14.92
N ALA A 170 -3.01 12.31 15.88
CA ALA A 170 -3.06 13.77 15.74
C ALA A 170 -2.14 14.25 14.61
N THR A 171 -1.01 13.58 14.42
CA THR A 171 -0.01 13.89 13.39
C THR A 171 0.58 12.61 12.83
N ARG A 172 0.83 12.60 11.51
CA ARG A 172 1.58 11.54 10.84
C ARG A 172 2.88 12.13 10.28
N VAL A 173 3.98 11.48 10.60
CA VAL A 173 5.31 11.87 10.13
C VAL A 173 5.84 10.79 9.20
N LEU A 174 6.28 11.20 8.00
CA LEU A 174 7.06 10.38 7.09
C LEU A 174 8.52 10.78 7.27
N TYR A 175 9.35 9.85 7.70
CA TYR A 175 10.77 10.08 7.90
C TYR A 175 11.54 9.59 6.68
N VAL A 176 12.21 10.51 6.00
CA VAL A 176 12.99 10.21 4.79
C VAL A 176 14.46 10.49 5.09
N ARG A 177 15.31 9.47 4.93
CA ARG A 177 16.76 9.65 4.94
C ARG A 177 17.19 10.20 3.59
N HIS A 178 18.22 11.08 3.59
CA HIS A 178 18.76 11.60 2.33
C HIS A 178 19.22 10.48 1.39
N ALA A 179 19.06 10.68 0.09
CA ALA A 179 19.50 9.78 -0.95
C ALA A 179 21.04 9.68 -1.01
N HIS A 180 21.56 8.81 -1.88
CA HIS A 180 22.99 8.58 -1.98
C HIS A 180 23.75 9.85 -2.33
N ALA A 181 24.71 10.23 -1.51
CA ALA A 181 25.55 11.40 -1.70
C ALA A 181 26.98 10.99 -2.08
N HIS A 182 27.78 11.92 -2.58
CA HIS A 182 29.21 11.70 -2.74
C HIS A 182 29.83 11.16 -1.45
N GLU A 183 30.85 10.32 -1.56
CA GLU A 183 31.49 9.73 -0.39
C GLU A 183 32.19 10.80 0.46
N SER A 184 31.98 10.76 1.78
CA SER A 184 32.56 11.75 2.69
C SER A 184 34.09 11.72 2.71
N GLY A 185 34.70 10.54 2.52
CA GLY A 185 36.16 10.41 2.51
C GLY A 185 36.87 10.98 1.30
N SER A 186 36.15 11.22 0.22
CA SER A 186 36.69 11.84 -1.02
C SER A 186 36.16 13.25 -1.27
N TRP A 187 35.31 13.77 -0.38
CA TRP A 187 34.76 15.13 -0.49
C TRP A 187 35.69 16.15 0.16
N GLU A 188 36.17 17.11 -0.65
CA GLU A 188 36.97 18.21 -0.18
C GLU A 188 36.08 19.43 0.09
N GLY A 189 36.09 19.93 1.31
CA GLY A 189 35.32 21.11 1.73
C GLY A 189 34.29 20.82 2.82
N ASP A 190 33.35 21.76 3.02
CA ASP A 190 32.31 21.65 4.04
C ASP A 190 31.36 20.51 3.70
N ASP A 191 31.18 19.56 4.65
CA ASP A 191 30.25 18.41 4.51
C ASP A 191 28.80 18.83 4.29
N ASN A 192 28.42 20.03 4.73
CA ASN A 192 27.08 20.56 4.48
C ASN A 192 26.84 20.85 2.99
N LEU A 193 27.88 21.14 2.22
CA LEU A 193 27.77 21.37 0.80
C LEU A 193 27.94 20.12 -0.05
N ARG A 194 28.16 18.96 0.55
CA ARG A 194 28.28 17.68 -0.14
C ARG A 194 26.95 17.27 -0.79
N PRO A 195 26.88 17.20 -2.14
CA PRO A 195 25.63 16.98 -2.86
C PRO A 195 25.30 15.49 -3.03
N LEU A 196 24.11 15.23 -3.57
CA LEU A 196 23.78 13.92 -4.11
C LEU A 196 24.65 13.61 -5.33
N ASP A 197 25.05 12.35 -5.43
CA ASP A 197 25.66 11.84 -6.67
C ASP A 197 24.59 11.45 -7.71
N LYS A 198 25.01 10.89 -8.84
CA LYS A 198 24.09 10.46 -9.92
C LYS A 198 23.08 9.40 -9.45
N LYS A 199 23.51 8.48 -8.58
CA LYS A 199 22.64 7.45 -8.01
C LYS A 199 21.59 8.06 -7.07
N GLY A 200 22.03 9.00 -6.21
CA GLY A 200 21.15 9.68 -5.28
C GLY A 200 20.10 10.55 -5.96
N ARG A 201 20.43 11.22 -7.04
CA ARG A 201 19.45 11.99 -7.82
C ARG A 201 18.33 11.10 -8.37
N ARG A 202 18.68 9.93 -8.89
CA ARG A 202 17.68 8.94 -9.34
C ARG A 202 16.82 8.43 -8.18
N GLN A 203 17.42 8.21 -7.00
CA GLN A 203 16.67 7.81 -5.82
C GLN A 203 15.68 8.90 -5.38
N ALA A 204 16.10 10.18 -5.42
CA ALA A 204 15.22 11.31 -5.10
C ALA A 204 14.05 11.42 -6.08
N GLU A 205 14.30 11.25 -7.39
CA GLU A 205 13.24 11.20 -8.41
C GLU A 205 12.22 10.08 -8.14
N MET A 206 12.68 8.90 -7.71
CA MET A 206 11.81 7.76 -7.38
C MET A 206 10.99 7.97 -6.09
N LEU A 207 11.40 8.88 -5.20
CA LEU A 207 10.63 9.22 -4.00
C LEU A 207 9.37 10.03 -4.31
N ILE A 208 9.34 10.79 -5.41
CA ILE A 208 8.22 11.68 -5.75
C ILE A 208 6.89 10.93 -5.80
N PRO A 209 6.71 9.86 -6.62
CA PRO A 209 5.45 9.14 -6.67
C PRO A 209 5.12 8.43 -5.34
N MET A 210 6.15 7.95 -4.62
CA MET A 210 5.95 7.33 -3.31
C MET A 210 5.39 8.33 -2.28
N LEU A 211 5.98 9.53 -2.18
CA LEU A 211 5.53 10.57 -1.26
C LEU A 211 4.17 11.13 -1.68
N SER A 212 3.92 11.25 -3.00
CA SER A 212 2.64 11.68 -3.54
C SER A 212 1.49 10.78 -3.11
N ALA A 213 1.71 9.48 -2.97
CA ALA A 213 0.69 8.54 -2.47
C ALA A 213 0.25 8.86 -1.03
N TYR A 214 1.12 9.46 -0.22
CA TYR A 214 0.81 9.89 1.16
C TYR A 214 0.29 11.32 1.26
N GLN A 215 0.43 12.13 0.22
CA GLN A 215 -0.01 13.53 0.16
C GLN A 215 0.40 14.34 1.41
N PRO A 216 1.70 14.53 1.68
CA PRO A 216 2.17 15.30 2.81
C PRO A 216 1.68 16.76 2.72
N THR A 217 1.27 17.34 3.83
CA THR A 217 0.80 18.74 3.90
C THR A 217 1.93 19.72 4.21
N ALA A 218 3.08 19.22 4.67
CA ALA A 218 4.28 20.01 4.93
C ALA A 218 5.53 19.13 4.73
N ILE A 219 6.59 19.73 4.26
CA ILE A 219 7.89 19.09 4.08
C ILE A 219 8.93 19.92 4.83
N TYR A 220 9.73 19.26 5.66
CA TYR A 220 10.84 19.87 6.39
C TYR A 220 12.14 19.16 6.00
N SER A 221 13.15 19.93 5.62
CA SER A 221 14.46 19.40 5.28
C SER A 221 15.51 19.87 6.27
N ALA A 222 16.51 19.03 6.55
CA ALA A 222 17.73 19.45 7.22
C ALA A 222 18.58 20.32 6.26
N LEU A 223 19.48 21.14 6.83
CA LEU A 223 20.28 22.12 6.10
C LEU A 223 21.27 21.53 5.08
N PRO A 224 21.93 20.36 5.32
CA PRO A 224 22.88 19.83 4.36
C PRO A 224 22.30 19.69 2.95
N GLN A 225 23.09 20.05 1.94
CA GLN A 225 22.67 20.10 0.53
C GLN A 225 22.09 18.77 0.05
N ARG A 226 22.67 17.63 0.45
CA ARG A 226 22.14 16.30 0.14
C ARG A 226 20.72 16.06 0.67
N CYS A 227 20.35 16.69 1.79
CA CYS A 227 18.98 16.57 2.33
C CYS A 227 17.99 17.43 1.54
N GLN A 228 18.42 18.64 1.14
CA GLN A 228 17.59 19.56 0.35
C GLN A 228 17.39 19.07 -1.09
N GLN A 229 18.34 18.29 -1.62
CA GLN A 229 18.27 17.69 -2.95
C GLN A 229 17.48 16.37 -3.00
N THR A 230 17.16 15.82 -1.84
CA THR A 230 16.35 14.60 -1.74
C THR A 230 14.88 14.92 -1.71
#